data_132cc73edee95bf903179e78068d42c0
#
_entry.id   132cc73edee95bf903179e78068d42c0
#
_cell.length_a   1.000
_cell.length_b   1.000
_cell.length_c   1.000
_cell.angle_alpha   90.00
_cell.angle_beta   90.00
_cell.angle_gamma   90.00
#
_symmetry.space_group_name_H-M   'P 1'
#
loop_
_entity.id
_entity.type
_entity.pdbx_description
1 polymer ?
#
loop_
_entity_poly.entity_id
_entity_poly.type
_entity_poly.pdbx_seq_one_letter_code
_entity_poly.pdbx_strand_id
1 'polypeptide(L)'
;MTPRRLARTLLTAVLATAALATAGCGNRHDIVTQAETEGIWVDAGPLDYHVQGSRVMASGSLPDRSYLSGLPRGTVTPAGDEVWFAVFMRIENKTDEAVPTSKDFQIEDTDGNRFSPYGLDPKLNPFAYEPMTLEPGRVVPVQDSAQDFDSFSGAELLFKLPLDSYQNRPLELIIRSGGGPGPEEARVSLDV
;
A
#
# COMPACT_ATOMS: atom_id res chain seq x y z
N MET A 1 -58.98 28.29 -31.29
CA MET A 1 -57.74 27.75 -30.68
C MET A 1 -58.12 27.30 -29.27
N THR A 2 -58.17 26.02 -29.05
CA THR A 2 -58.74 25.41 -27.82
C THR A 2 -57.65 25.29 -26.72
N PRO A 3 -57.96 25.66 -25.49
CA PRO A 3 -56.96 25.70 -24.37
C PRO A 3 -56.38 24.34 -23.96
N ARG A 4 -56.85 23.27 -24.58
CA ARG A 4 -56.42 21.89 -24.26
C ARG A 4 -55.01 21.52 -24.82
N ARG A 5 -54.45 22.26 -25.77
CA ARG A 5 -53.18 21.98 -26.40
C ARG A 5 -51.97 22.56 -25.60
N LEU A 6 -52.21 23.66 -24.89
CA LEU A 6 -51.17 24.32 -24.06
C LEU A 6 -50.85 23.52 -22.75
N ALA A 7 -51.84 22.83 -22.21
CA ALA A 7 -51.63 22.04 -20.96
C ALA A 7 -50.80 20.77 -21.18
N ARG A 8 -50.81 20.20 -22.40
CA ARG A 8 -50.04 18.98 -22.73
C ARG A 8 -48.55 19.23 -22.98
N THR A 9 -48.18 20.39 -23.46
CA THR A 9 -46.79 20.77 -23.71
C THR A 9 -46.04 21.21 -22.45
N LEU A 10 -46.75 21.73 -21.46
CA LEU A 10 -46.16 22.06 -20.17
C LEU A 10 -45.87 20.81 -19.29
N LEU A 11 -46.68 19.78 -19.43
CA LEU A 11 -46.49 18.53 -18.61
C LEU A 11 -45.31 17.70 -19.09
N THR A 12 -44.98 17.74 -20.40
CA THR A 12 -43.83 17.05 -20.97
C THR A 12 -42.50 17.72 -20.67
N ALA A 13 -42.48 19.06 -20.50
CA ALA A 13 -41.27 19.78 -20.17
C ALA A 13 -40.84 19.59 -18.69
N VAL A 14 -41.76 19.38 -17.77
CA VAL A 14 -41.48 19.18 -16.34
C VAL A 14 -40.95 17.77 -16.07
N LEU A 15 -41.35 16.75 -16.85
CA LEU A 15 -40.81 15.39 -16.69
C LEU A 15 -39.37 15.23 -17.21
N ALA A 16 -38.94 16.03 -18.17
CA ALA A 16 -37.59 15.95 -18.75
C ALA A 16 -36.51 16.58 -17.84
N THR A 17 -36.87 17.49 -16.95
CA THR A 17 -35.95 18.15 -16.03
C THR A 17 -35.70 17.35 -14.73
N ALA A 18 -36.58 16.43 -14.38
CA ALA A 18 -36.43 15.61 -13.17
C ALA A 18 -35.44 14.44 -13.33
N ALA A 19 -35.06 14.07 -14.55
CA ALA A 19 -34.20 12.94 -14.83
C ALA A 19 -32.69 13.26 -14.78
N LEU A 20 -32.29 14.53 -14.65
CA LEU A 20 -30.88 14.94 -14.62
C LEU A 20 -30.31 15.18 -13.20
N ALA A 21 -31.11 15.00 -12.14
CA ALA A 21 -30.69 15.32 -10.78
C ALA A 21 -30.19 14.11 -9.98
N THR A 22 -30.03 12.92 -10.58
CA THR A 22 -29.53 11.72 -9.89
C THR A 22 -28.12 11.29 -10.30
N ALA A 23 -27.38 12.16 -10.98
CA ALA A 23 -26.00 11.89 -11.29
C ALA A 23 -25.09 12.52 -10.22
N GLY A 24 -24.69 11.72 -9.22
CA GLY A 24 -23.42 11.91 -8.58
C GLY A 24 -23.40 12.57 -7.21
N CYS A 25 -23.78 11.82 -6.18
CA CYS A 25 -23.06 11.86 -4.91
C CYS A 25 -22.36 10.49 -4.76
N GLY A 26 -21.40 10.20 -5.60
CA GLY A 26 -20.36 9.24 -5.26
C GLY A 26 -19.47 9.94 -4.24
N ASN A 27 -19.23 9.33 -3.08
CA ASN A 27 -18.09 9.69 -2.25
C ASN A 27 -16.86 9.56 -3.14
N ARG A 28 -16.35 10.68 -3.66
CA ARG A 28 -15.02 10.71 -4.25
C ARG A 28 -14.06 10.58 -3.08
N HIS A 29 -13.55 9.39 -2.89
CA HIS A 29 -12.32 9.22 -2.15
C HIS A 29 -11.25 9.97 -2.94
N ASP A 30 -10.59 10.94 -2.31
CA ASP A 30 -9.49 11.65 -2.95
C ASP A 30 -8.34 10.64 -3.12
N ILE A 31 -7.96 10.38 -4.36
CA ILE A 31 -6.87 9.44 -4.68
C ILE A 31 -5.55 10.10 -4.24
N VAL A 32 -4.85 9.44 -3.33
CA VAL A 32 -3.55 9.86 -2.80
C VAL A 32 -2.49 8.88 -3.27
N THR A 33 -1.64 9.29 -4.19
CA THR A 33 -0.56 8.42 -4.74
C THR A 33 0.82 8.78 -4.22
N GLN A 34 0.94 9.83 -3.43
CA GLN A 34 2.21 10.28 -2.87
C GLN A 34 2.02 10.73 -1.42
N ALA A 35 2.89 10.24 -0.54
CA ALA A 35 2.94 10.64 0.86
C ALA A 35 4.37 11.13 1.19
N GLU A 36 4.44 12.32 1.77
CA GLU A 36 5.69 12.97 2.18
C GLU A 36 6.27 12.37 3.48
N THR A 37 5.53 11.49 4.14
CA THR A 37 5.91 10.86 5.41
C THR A 37 5.19 9.52 5.59
N GLU A 38 5.74 8.65 6.43
CA GLU A 38 5.05 7.46 6.93
C GLU A 38 3.75 7.84 7.67
N GLY A 39 2.85 6.89 7.86
CA GLY A 39 1.59 7.12 8.57
C GLY A 39 0.46 7.70 7.70
N ILE A 40 0.68 7.90 6.41
CA ILE A 40 -0.34 8.37 5.45
C ILE A 40 -0.76 7.21 4.56
N TRP A 41 -2.07 7.07 4.34
CA TRP A 41 -2.62 6.12 3.39
C TRP A 41 -2.40 6.58 1.95
N VAL A 42 -1.97 5.68 1.08
CA VAL A 42 -1.80 5.91 -0.35
C VAL A 42 -2.51 4.84 -1.16
N ASP A 43 -2.99 5.21 -2.35
CA ASP A 43 -3.73 4.34 -3.26
C ASP A 43 -2.79 3.76 -4.32
N ALA A 44 -2.70 2.42 -4.40
CA ALA A 44 -2.07 1.72 -5.52
C ALA A 44 -3.04 0.66 -6.07
N GLY A 45 -3.54 0.89 -7.28
CA GLY A 45 -4.70 0.19 -7.82
C GLY A 45 -5.95 0.53 -7.01
N PRO A 46 -6.80 -0.45 -6.71
CA PRO A 46 -8.00 -0.26 -5.91
C PRO A 46 -7.78 -0.48 -4.40
N LEU A 47 -6.54 -0.69 -3.95
CA LEU A 47 -6.19 -0.95 -2.56
C LEU A 47 -5.50 0.25 -1.92
N ASP A 48 -5.77 0.45 -0.64
CA ASP A 48 -5.11 1.43 0.21
C ASP A 48 -3.91 0.79 0.92
N TYR A 49 -2.77 1.45 0.87
CA TYR A 49 -1.52 1.04 1.52
C TYR A 49 -1.11 2.08 2.57
N HIS A 50 -0.57 1.61 3.67
CA HIS A 50 -0.13 2.47 4.77
C HIS A 50 1.17 1.95 5.35
N VAL A 51 2.23 2.73 5.27
CA VAL A 51 3.49 2.43 5.95
C VAL A 51 3.36 2.78 7.41
N GLN A 52 3.47 1.78 8.29
CA GLN A 52 3.39 1.94 9.74
C GLN A 52 4.70 2.47 10.33
N GLY A 53 5.79 2.16 9.68
CA GLY A 53 7.12 2.58 10.04
C GLY A 53 8.19 1.81 9.29
N SER A 54 9.39 2.35 9.29
CA SER A 54 10.58 1.71 8.73
C SER A 54 11.78 1.88 9.67
N ARG A 55 12.72 0.94 9.60
CA ARG A 55 13.94 1.03 10.41
C ARG A 55 15.05 0.09 9.97
N VAL A 56 16.27 0.41 10.38
CA VAL A 56 17.41 -0.49 10.29
C VAL A 56 17.25 -1.66 11.27
N MET A 57 17.57 -2.86 10.81
CA MET A 57 17.59 -4.10 11.61
C MET A 57 19.02 -4.48 11.95
N ALA A 58 19.25 -4.79 13.22
CA ALA A 58 20.53 -5.23 13.70
C ALA A 58 20.55 -6.75 13.93
N SER A 59 21.32 -7.49 13.14
CA SER A 59 21.42 -8.96 13.24
C SER A 59 21.88 -9.47 14.64
N GLY A 60 22.58 -8.62 15.40
CA GLY A 60 22.97 -8.89 16.79
C GLY A 60 21.88 -8.65 17.83
N SER A 61 20.81 -7.95 17.48
CA SER A 61 19.70 -7.61 18.36
C SER A 61 18.74 -8.79 18.52
N LEU A 62 18.40 -9.17 19.76
CA LEU A 62 17.42 -10.24 20.00
C LEU A 62 16.03 -9.93 19.42
N PRO A 63 15.48 -8.71 19.58
CA PRO A 63 14.19 -8.36 18.95
C PRO A 63 14.20 -8.49 17.44
N ASP A 64 15.32 -8.17 16.77
CA ASP A 64 15.39 -8.14 15.32
C ASP A 64 15.57 -9.52 14.68
N ARG A 65 15.96 -10.53 15.45
CA ARG A 65 16.21 -11.89 14.92
C ARG A 65 14.96 -12.53 14.31
N SER A 66 13.80 -12.25 14.85
CA SER A 66 12.52 -12.77 14.33
C SER A 66 12.20 -12.19 12.96
N TYR A 67 12.46 -10.92 12.74
CA TYR A 67 12.29 -10.24 11.47
C TYR A 67 13.31 -10.68 10.41
N LEU A 68 14.51 -11.03 10.83
CA LEU A 68 15.57 -11.54 9.95
C LEU A 68 15.51 -13.06 9.72
N SER A 69 14.46 -13.72 10.19
CA SER A 69 14.21 -15.13 9.90
C SER A 69 13.59 -15.34 8.51
N GLY A 70 13.63 -16.57 8.00
CA GLY A 70 12.99 -16.89 6.71
C GLY A 70 13.71 -16.36 5.47
N LEU A 71 14.91 -15.84 5.59
CA LEU A 71 15.73 -15.42 4.44
C LEU A 71 16.04 -16.61 3.51
N PRO A 72 16.09 -16.37 2.18
CA PRO A 72 16.49 -17.40 1.22
C PRO A 72 17.84 -18.03 1.56
N ARG A 73 17.99 -19.34 1.29
CA ARG A 73 19.26 -20.04 1.53
C ARG A 73 20.38 -19.39 0.72
N GLY A 74 21.51 -19.14 1.37
CA GLY A 74 22.68 -18.51 0.76
C GLY A 74 22.62 -16.98 0.72
N THR A 75 21.62 -16.37 1.33
CA THR A 75 21.61 -14.91 1.52
C THR A 75 22.83 -14.49 2.32
N VAL A 76 23.61 -13.58 1.72
CA VAL A 76 24.78 -13.00 2.39
C VAL A 76 24.31 -11.90 3.34
N THR A 77 24.67 -12.01 4.60
CA THR A 77 24.41 -10.95 5.61
C THR A 77 25.10 -9.65 5.20
N PRO A 78 24.52 -8.48 5.53
CA PRO A 78 25.13 -7.20 5.29
C PRO A 78 26.57 -7.15 5.83
N ALA A 79 27.49 -6.67 4.99
CA ALA A 79 28.86 -6.33 5.39
C ALA A 79 28.90 -4.94 6.04
N GLY A 80 30.08 -4.41 6.38
CA GLY A 80 30.19 -3.14 7.10
C GLY A 80 29.68 -1.90 6.34
N ASP A 81 29.47 -2.02 5.05
CA ASP A 81 28.95 -1.00 4.13
C ASP A 81 27.50 -1.25 3.69
N GLU A 82 26.81 -2.20 4.29
CA GLU A 82 25.42 -2.54 4.02
C GLU A 82 24.61 -2.61 5.31
N VAL A 83 23.29 -2.44 5.19
CA VAL A 83 22.34 -2.58 6.30
C VAL A 83 21.13 -3.42 5.88
N TRP A 84 20.54 -4.15 6.84
CA TRP A 84 19.18 -4.63 6.73
C TRP A 84 18.23 -3.48 7.06
N PHE A 85 17.23 -3.29 6.22
CA PHE A 85 16.22 -2.25 6.37
C PHE A 85 14.82 -2.85 6.20
N ALA A 86 13.97 -2.71 7.20
CA ALA A 86 12.60 -3.23 7.17
C ALA A 86 11.61 -2.09 7.04
N VAL A 87 10.56 -2.35 6.25
CA VAL A 87 9.36 -1.50 6.13
C VAL A 87 8.17 -2.34 6.56
N PHE A 88 7.35 -1.80 7.45
CA PHE A 88 6.13 -2.43 7.94
C PHE A 88 4.92 -1.73 7.37
N MET A 89 4.02 -2.49 6.76
CA MET A 89 2.87 -1.88 6.07
C MET A 89 1.56 -2.57 6.39
N ARG A 90 0.49 -1.80 6.30
CA ARG A 90 -0.90 -2.27 6.27
C ARG A 90 -1.47 -2.11 4.87
N ILE A 91 -2.44 -2.97 4.53
CA ILE A 91 -3.17 -2.90 3.27
C ILE A 91 -4.64 -3.07 3.59
N GLU A 92 -5.50 -2.27 2.98
CA GLU A 92 -6.94 -2.36 3.15
C GLU A 92 -7.65 -2.44 1.81
N ASN A 93 -8.63 -3.35 1.72
CA ASN A 93 -9.54 -3.42 0.59
C ASN A 93 -10.89 -2.80 0.98
N LYS A 94 -11.14 -1.58 0.54
CA LYS A 94 -12.41 -0.86 0.73
C LYS A 94 -13.40 -1.06 -0.42
N THR A 95 -13.03 -1.84 -1.42
CA THR A 95 -13.89 -2.14 -2.58
C THR A 95 -14.85 -3.27 -2.28
N ASP A 96 -15.82 -3.49 -3.17
CA ASP A 96 -16.78 -4.58 -3.12
C ASP A 96 -16.29 -5.86 -3.84
N GLU A 97 -15.04 -5.84 -4.34
CA GLU A 97 -14.45 -6.94 -5.10
C GLU A 97 -13.19 -7.48 -4.43
N ALA A 98 -12.88 -8.76 -4.67
CA ALA A 98 -11.63 -9.36 -4.25
C ALA A 98 -10.48 -8.87 -5.16
N VAL A 99 -9.42 -8.32 -4.56
CA VAL A 99 -8.32 -7.66 -5.27
C VAL A 99 -6.98 -8.26 -4.87
N PRO A 100 -6.08 -8.57 -5.85
CA PRO A 100 -4.73 -9.00 -5.53
C PRO A 100 -3.92 -7.85 -4.93
N THR A 101 -3.23 -8.12 -3.81
CA THR A 101 -2.27 -7.17 -3.24
C THR A 101 -1.02 -7.07 -4.11
N SER A 102 -0.27 -5.97 -3.97
CA SER A 102 0.99 -5.79 -4.68
C SER A 102 1.99 -6.90 -4.38
N LYS A 103 2.80 -7.24 -5.35
CA LYS A 103 3.99 -8.08 -5.22
C LYS A 103 5.26 -7.39 -5.72
N ASP A 104 5.13 -6.14 -6.13
CA ASP A 104 6.21 -5.32 -6.68
C ASP A 104 6.39 -4.07 -5.82
N PHE A 105 7.40 -4.13 -4.97
CA PHE A 105 7.84 -3.06 -4.09
C PHE A 105 9.31 -2.74 -4.37
N GLN A 106 9.67 -1.47 -4.30
CA GLN A 106 11.06 -1.04 -4.41
C GLN A 106 11.32 0.11 -3.45
N ILE A 107 12.52 0.19 -2.90
CA ILE A 107 13.04 1.43 -2.30
C ILE A 107 13.87 2.13 -3.34
N GLU A 108 13.67 3.43 -3.51
CA GLU A 108 14.47 4.32 -4.36
C GLU A 108 15.17 5.34 -3.47
N ASP A 109 16.47 5.55 -3.69
CA ASP A 109 17.23 6.62 -3.05
C ASP A 109 17.25 7.90 -3.93
N THR A 110 17.83 8.97 -3.42
CA THR A 110 17.88 10.26 -4.15
C THR A 110 18.74 10.24 -5.42
N ASP A 111 19.61 9.24 -5.59
CA ASP A 111 20.40 9.03 -6.80
C ASP A 111 19.67 8.17 -7.84
N GLY A 112 18.46 7.69 -7.51
CA GLY A 112 17.63 6.85 -8.37
C GLY A 112 18.01 5.36 -8.34
N ASN A 113 18.84 4.92 -7.41
CA ASN A 113 19.12 3.51 -7.21
C ASN A 113 17.90 2.82 -6.62
N ARG A 114 17.58 1.62 -7.12
CA ARG A 114 16.39 0.86 -6.72
C ARG A 114 16.76 -0.47 -6.12
N PHE A 115 16.11 -0.79 -5.02
CA PHE A 115 16.31 -1.99 -4.23
C PHE A 115 14.99 -2.73 -4.09
N SER A 116 14.99 -4.04 -4.36
CA SER A 116 13.82 -4.91 -4.18
C SER A 116 13.91 -5.63 -2.86
N PRO A 117 12.75 -5.97 -2.23
CA PRO A 117 12.75 -6.71 -0.98
C PRO A 117 13.19 -8.16 -1.18
N TYR A 118 13.74 -8.76 -0.12
CA TYR A 118 13.98 -10.19 -0.07
C TYR A 118 12.66 -10.95 0.12
N GLY A 119 12.49 -12.05 -0.61
CA GLY A 119 11.37 -12.96 -0.41
C GLY A 119 11.59 -13.77 0.88
N LEU A 120 10.97 -13.36 1.96
CA LEU A 120 10.99 -14.09 3.23
C LEU A 120 10.04 -15.29 3.18
N ASP A 121 10.42 -16.40 3.82
CA ASP A 121 9.53 -17.56 3.98
C ASP A 121 8.54 -17.30 5.14
N PRO A 122 7.22 -17.13 4.87
CA PRO A 122 6.24 -16.83 5.91
C PRO A 122 6.03 -17.98 6.92
N LYS A 123 6.50 -19.19 6.61
CA LYS A 123 6.48 -20.31 7.56
C LYS A 123 7.56 -20.19 8.63
N LEU A 124 8.61 -19.45 8.35
CA LEU A 124 9.75 -19.24 9.26
C LEU A 124 9.73 -17.83 9.86
N ASN A 125 9.16 -16.85 9.15
CA ASN A 125 9.00 -15.48 9.61
C ASN A 125 7.51 -15.13 9.66
N PRO A 126 6.90 -15.09 10.84
CA PRO A 126 5.47 -14.78 10.98
C PRO A 126 5.14 -13.31 10.67
N PHE A 127 6.15 -12.44 10.52
CA PHE A 127 5.97 -11.02 10.17
C PHE A 127 6.08 -10.77 8.66
N ALA A 128 6.61 -11.73 7.88
CA ALA A 128 6.85 -11.58 6.46
C ALA A 128 5.56 -11.21 5.71
N TYR A 129 5.66 -10.25 4.81
CA TYR A 129 4.61 -9.98 3.85
C TYR A 129 4.49 -11.13 2.85
N GLU A 130 3.26 -11.60 2.62
CA GLU A 130 2.92 -12.57 1.58
C GLU A 130 1.84 -11.97 0.66
N PRO A 131 2.11 -11.85 -0.65
CA PRO A 131 1.10 -11.40 -1.60
C PRO A 131 -0.11 -12.33 -1.62
N MET A 132 -1.31 -11.76 -1.56
CA MET A 132 -2.56 -12.51 -1.53
C MET A 132 -3.69 -11.81 -2.29
N THR A 133 -4.80 -12.49 -2.49
CA THR A 133 -6.05 -11.83 -2.87
C THR A 133 -6.77 -11.40 -1.61
N LEU A 134 -7.06 -10.11 -1.50
CA LEU A 134 -7.70 -9.51 -0.35
C LEU A 134 -9.20 -9.34 -0.63
N GLU A 135 -10.02 -10.05 0.12
CA GLU A 135 -11.47 -9.97 0.03
C GLU A 135 -12.01 -8.60 0.44
N PRO A 136 -13.24 -8.21 0.03
CA PRO A 136 -13.87 -6.97 0.45
C PRO A 136 -13.87 -6.75 1.96
N GLY A 137 -13.46 -5.56 2.40
CA GLY A 137 -13.40 -5.17 3.81
C GLY A 137 -12.32 -5.89 4.62
N ARG A 138 -11.39 -6.61 3.98
CA ARG A 138 -10.27 -7.27 4.65
C ARG A 138 -9.03 -6.38 4.67
N VAL A 139 -8.17 -6.68 5.64
CA VAL A 139 -6.92 -5.95 5.88
C VAL A 139 -5.72 -6.91 5.98
N VAL A 140 -4.55 -6.41 5.66
CA VAL A 140 -3.24 -6.99 6.00
C VAL A 140 -2.57 -6.03 6.97
N PRO A 141 -2.04 -6.50 8.11
CA PRO A 141 -2.06 -7.86 8.65
C PRO A 141 -3.48 -8.33 8.95
N VAL A 142 -3.66 -9.66 8.90
CA VAL A 142 -4.91 -10.26 9.35
C VAL A 142 -5.08 -9.98 10.84
N GLN A 143 -6.27 -9.58 11.25
CA GLN A 143 -6.61 -9.33 12.65
C GLN A 143 -6.23 -10.52 13.55
N ASP A 144 -5.71 -10.23 14.74
CA ASP A 144 -5.25 -11.21 15.72
C ASP A 144 -4.05 -12.08 15.25
N SER A 145 -3.35 -11.68 14.18
CA SER A 145 -2.09 -12.32 13.75
C SER A 145 -0.89 -11.79 14.54
N ALA A 146 0.26 -12.48 14.44
CA ALA A 146 1.51 -12.03 15.03
C ALA A 146 1.94 -10.64 14.50
N GLN A 147 1.68 -10.38 13.22
CA GLN A 147 1.94 -9.09 12.58
C GLN A 147 1.06 -7.96 13.14
N ASP A 148 -0.20 -8.27 13.50
CA ASP A 148 -1.16 -7.30 14.04
C ASP A 148 -0.84 -6.91 15.49
N PHE A 149 -0.32 -7.86 16.27
CA PHE A 149 0.10 -7.63 17.66
C PHE A 149 1.51 -7.07 17.83
N ASP A 150 2.26 -6.97 16.74
CA ASP A 150 3.61 -6.42 16.77
C ASP A 150 3.63 -4.91 17.03
N SER A 151 4.80 -4.40 17.45
CA SER A 151 5.01 -2.98 17.75
C SER A 151 4.69 -2.06 16.56
N PHE A 152 4.90 -2.55 15.34
CA PHE A 152 4.58 -1.82 14.11
C PHE A 152 3.20 -2.16 13.56
N SER A 153 2.56 -3.25 14.04
CA SER A 153 1.25 -3.69 13.53
C SER A 153 1.17 -3.69 12.01
N GLY A 154 2.18 -4.28 11.35
CA GLY A 154 2.35 -4.26 9.90
C GLY A 154 3.02 -5.53 9.36
N ALA A 155 2.75 -5.86 8.09
CA ALA A 155 3.46 -6.90 7.37
C ALA A 155 4.83 -6.40 6.91
N GLU A 156 5.87 -7.21 7.08
CA GLU A 156 7.26 -6.83 6.86
C GLU A 156 7.70 -7.02 5.41
N LEU A 157 8.32 -5.98 4.85
CA LEU A 157 9.19 -6.03 3.67
C LEU A 157 10.64 -5.81 4.14
N LEU A 158 11.53 -6.76 3.86
CA LEU A 158 12.93 -6.66 4.25
C LEU A 158 13.83 -6.37 3.05
N PHE A 159 14.62 -5.31 3.13
CA PHE A 159 15.57 -4.87 2.12
C PHE A 159 17.00 -4.98 2.62
N LYS A 160 17.95 -5.07 1.71
CA LYS A 160 19.35 -4.87 1.98
C LYS A 160 19.83 -3.65 1.19
N LEU A 161 20.27 -2.62 1.91
CA LEU A 161 20.68 -1.35 1.33
C LEU A 161 22.18 -1.12 1.55
N PRO A 162 22.90 -0.56 0.56
CA PRO A 162 24.20 0.05 0.81
C PRO A 162 24.04 1.17 1.85
N LEU A 163 25.03 1.34 2.71
CA LEU A 163 25.01 2.37 3.74
C LEU A 163 24.96 3.79 3.13
N ASP A 164 25.61 4.00 1.99
CA ASP A 164 25.56 5.26 1.26
C ASP A 164 24.12 5.57 0.79
N SER A 165 23.43 4.60 0.19
CA SER A 165 22.02 4.76 -0.20
C SER A 165 21.12 4.99 0.99
N TYR A 166 21.35 4.27 2.11
CA TYR A 166 20.62 4.53 3.36
C TYR A 166 20.84 5.94 3.90
N GLN A 167 21.97 6.56 3.67
CA GLN A 167 22.28 7.94 4.07
C GLN A 167 21.78 8.99 3.07
N ASN A 168 21.53 8.61 1.81
CA ASN A 168 20.99 9.47 0.75
C ASN A 168 19.47 9.60 0.86
N ARG A 169 19.02 10.54 1.65
CA ARG A 169 17.59 10.75 1.96
C ARG A 169 16.94 11.86 1.14
N PRO A 170 15.63 11.81 0.95
CA PRO A 170 14.71 10.79 1.45
C PRO A 170 14.86 9.45 0.71
N LEU A 171 14.55 8.35 1.41
CA LEU A 171 14.24 7.08 0.77
C LEU A 171 12.76 7.04 0.45
N GLU A 172 12.38 6.56 -0.73
CA GLU A 172 10.98 6.39 -1.11
C GLU A 172 10.63 4.90 -1.28
N LEU A 173 9.55 4.46 -0.64
CA LEU A 173 8.93 3.18 -0.97
C LEU A 173 8.03 3.37 -2.18
N ILE A 174 8.32 2.64 -3.25
CA ILE A 174 7.49 2.55 -4.45
C ILE A 174 6.61 1.30 -4.32
N ILE A 175 5.31 1.47 -4.47
CA ILE A 175 4.30 0.42 -4.42
C ILE A 175 3.63 0.36 -5.79
N ARG A 176 3.79 -0.74 -6.53
CA ARG A 176 3.05 -0.93 -7.78
C ARG A 176 1.80 -1.72 -7.54
N SER A 177 0.73 -1.34 -8.23
CA SER A 177 -0.57 -2.01 -8.13
C SER A 177 -0.44 -3.52 -8.39
N GLY A 178 -1.16 -4.31 -7.62
CA GLY A 178 -1.33 -5.75 -7.87
C GLY A 178 -2.28 -6.06 -9.04
N GLY A 179 -2.96 -5.04 -9.57
CA GLY A 179 -3.95 -5.11 -10.63
C GLY A 179 -5.26 -4.41 -10.28
N GLY A 180 -6.18 -4.36 -11.23
CA GLY A 180 -7.47 -3.68 -11.08
C GLY A 180 -7.42 -2.19 -11.47
N PRO A 181 -8.56 -1.48 -11.37
CA PRO A 181 -8.65 -0.05 -11.70
C PRO A 181 -7.96 0.79 -10.62
N GLY A 182 -7.47 1.97 -11.00
CA GLY A 182 -6.86 2.93 -10.09
C GLY A 182 -5.42 3.27 -10.46
N PRO A 183 -4.67 3.95 -9.57
CA PRO A 183 -3.28 4.35 -9.82
C PRO A 183 -2.36 3.12 -9.98
N GLU A 184 -1.49 3.14 -10.97
CA GLU A 184 -0.54 2.04 -11.20
C GLU A 184 0.58 2.00 -10.16
N GLU A 185 0.92 3.15 -9.56
CA GLU A 185 2.03 3.30 -8.62
C GLU A 185 1.67 4.30 -7.52
N ALA A 186 2.12 4.03 -6.30
CA ALA A 186 2.14 4.99 -5.20
C ALA A 186 3.55 5.08 -4.61
N ARG A 187 3.85 6.21 -3.94
CA ARG A 187 5.13 6.51 -3.32
C ARG A 187 4.95 7.02 -1.90
N VAL A 188 5.78 6.54 -1.01
CA VAL A 188 5.80 6.96 0.40
C VAL A 188 7.25 7.32 0.79
N SER A 189 7.47 8.55 1.24
CA SER A 189 8.74 8.95 1.83
C SER A 189 8.92 8.27 3.19
N LEU A 190 10.07 7.62 3.39
CA LEU A 190 10.39 6.88 4.60
C LEU A 190 11.13 7.80 5.58
N ASP A 191 10.52 7.99 6.76
CA ASP A 191 10.98 8.92 7.80
C ASP A 191 12.04 8.28 8.71
N VAL A 192 13.20 8.01 8.21
CA VAL A 192 14.25 7.36 9.00
C VAL A 192 15.46 8.24 9.24
#